data_ccd1794efe57dcb0b4f34a90b3472fcd
#
_entry.id   ccd1794efe57dcb0b4f34a90b3472fcd
#
_cell.length_a   1.000
_cell.length_b   1.000
_cell.length_c   1.000
_cell.angle_alpha   90.00
_cell.angle_beta   90.00
_cell.angle_gamma   90.00
#
_symmetry.space_group_name_H-M   'P 1'
#
loop_
_entity.id
_entity.type
_entity.pdbx_description
1 polymer ?
#
loop_
_entity_poly.entity_id
_entity_poly.type
_entity_poly.pdbx_seq_one_letter_code
_entity_poly.pdbx_strand_id
1 'polypeptide(L)'
;MGKRFFKQTIHDVDLRHKTVLVRVDYNVPLLENGEISDDLRIRASLPTLRYLLSQHCKIVLISHLGRPQGRDEKYSLAPVAVRLSELLQYPVKFVDDCVGDKVRQTVRRSSGAIILLENLRFYPEEEADDTQFARSIARASQADYFVQDGFAVVHRKHASTHEITMYIPGVAGDLVRAEYDAITRAMLSPKRPLVAIVGGAKVSDKIGMIHEFINKADQILIGGAMANTFL
;
A
#
# COMPACT_ATOMS: atom_id res chain seq x y z
N MET A 1 -21.21 -20.15 -1.48
CA MET A 1 -19.94 -20.07 -2.26
C MET A 1 -19.41 -18.66 -2.11
N GLY A 2 -18.37 -18.43 -1.27
CA GLY A 2 -17.81 -17.09 -1.05
C GLY A 2 -17.30 -16.48 -2.36
N LYS A 3 -17.50 -15.19 -2.56
CA LYS A 3 -16.95 -14.52 -3.74
C LYS A 3 -15.41 -14.61 -3.67
N ARG A 4 -14.85 -15.40 -4.56
CA ARG A 4 -13.39 -15.48 -4.75
C ARG A 4 -12.86 -14.08 -5.15
N PHE A 5 -11.64 -13.74 -4.74
CA PHE A 5 -10.96 -12.54 -5.25
C PHE A 5 -11.00 -12.55 -6.78
N PHE A 6 -11.60 -11.52 -7.37
CA PHE A 6 -11.95 -11.51 -8.81
C PHE A 6 -10.93 -10.77 -9.66
N LYS A 7 -9.89 -10.19 -9.05
CA LYS A 7 -8.79 -9.51 -9.74
C LYS A 7 -7.59 -10.44 -9.88
N GLN A 8 -6.74 -10.16 -10.85
CA GLN A 8 -5.47 -10.84 -11.00
C GLN A 8 -4.53 -10.50 -9.84
N THR A 9 -3.78 -11.48 -9.41
CA THR A 9 -2.73 -11.36 -8.39
C THR A 9 -1.35 -11.57 -9.01
N ILE A 10 -0.31 -11.35 -8.24
CA ILE A 10 1.08 -11.64 -8.63
C ILE A 10 1.30 -13.12 -9.00
N HIS A 11 0.40 -14.03 -8.59
CA HIS A 11 0.47 -15.46 -8.90
C HIS A 11 -0.25 -15.84 -10.21
N ASP A 12 -0.99 -14.93 -10.81
CA ASP A 12 -1.80 -15.19 -12.01
C ASP A 12 -1.12 -14.69 -13.30
N VAL A 13 0.06 -14.09 -13.21
CA VAL A 13 0.82 -13.51 -14.32
C VAL A 13 2.28 -13.95 -14.29
N ASP A 14 2.95 -13.96 -15.43
CA ASP A 14 4.39 -14.27 -15.51
C ASP A 14 5.22 -13.02 -15.21
N LEU A 15 5.78 -12.96 -14.00
CA LEU A 15 6.62 -11.87 -13.52
C LEU A 15 8.12 -12.18 -13.62
N ARG A 16 8.53 -13.36 -14.09
CA ARG A 16 9.94 -13.77 -14.14
C ARG A 16 10.78 -12.77 -14.91
N HIS A 17 11.83 -12.27 -14.25
CA HIS A 17 12.79 -11.29 -14.78
C HIS A 17 12.17 -9.94 -15.20
N LYS A 18 10.94 -9.64 -14.74
CA LYS A 18 10.26 -8.37 -15.03
C LYS A 18 10.70 -7.27 -14.07
N THR A 19 10.59 -6.03 -14.52
CA THR A 19 10.64 -4.87 -13.64
C THR A 19 9.24 -4.61 -13.08
N VAL A 20 9.11 -4.55 -11.77
CA VAL A 20 7.82 -4.43 -11.08
C VAL A 20 7.80 -3.18 -10.21
N LEU A 21 6.83 -2.31 -10.41
CA LEU A 21 6.54 -1.18 -9.55
C LEU A 21 5.54 -1.62 -8.47
N VAL A 22 5.95 -1.57 -7.20
CA VAL A 22 5.09 -2.03 -6.10
C VAL A 22 4.67 -0.85 -5.24
N ARG A 23 3.36 -0.63 -5.11
CA ARG A 23 2.77 0.33 -4.17
C ARG A 23 2.58 -0.35 -2.83
N VAL A 24 3.40 0.00 -1.87
CA VAL A 24 3.35 -0.49 -0.49
C VAL A 24 2.83 0.59 0.46
N ASP A 25 2.44 0.22 1.67
CA ASP A 25 2.08 1.16 2.73
C ASP A 25 3.15 1.19 3.82
N TYR A 26 4.10 2.09 3.68
CA TYR A 26 5.16 2.35 4.66
C TYR A 26 4.91 3.63 5.48
N ASN A 27 3.63 3.98 5.65
CA ASN A 27 3.24 5.06 6.55
C ASN A 27 3.36 4.60 8.02
N VAL A 28 4.60 4.32 8.42
CA VAL A 28 4.96 3.85 9.77
C VAL A 28 4.96 4.98 10.77
N PRO A 29 4.67 4.72 12.04
CA PRO A 29 4.84 5.73 13.09
C PRO A 29 6.33 5.93 13.38
N LEU A 30 6.71 7.21 13.54
CA LEU A 30 8.06 7.63 13.89
C LEU A 30 8.09 8.20 15.29
N LEU A 31 9.20 7.96 16.00
CA LEU A 31 9.55 8.66 17.24
C LEU A 31 10.01 10.09 16.94
N GLU A 32 10.15 10.92 17.97
CA GLU A 32 10.62 12.30 17.82
C GLU A 32 12.03 12.40 17.21
N ASN A 33 12.88 11.41 17.46
CA ASN A 33 14.22 11.28 16.90
C ASN A 33 14.26 10.76 15.46
N GLY A 34 13.10 10.50 14.84
CA GLY A 34 12.97 9.98 13.48
C GLY A 34 13.11 8.46 13.33
N GLU A 35 13.31 7.71 14.42
CA GLU A 35 13.33 6.25 14.39
C GLU A 35 11.93 5.66 14.20
N ILE A 36 11.87 4.49 13.57
CA ILE A 36 10.61 3.76 13.37
C ILE A 36 10.20 3.13 14.71
N SER A 37 9.04 3.52 15.25
CA SER A 37 8.53 2.97 16.51
C SER A 37 7.80 1.63 16.32
N ASP A 38 7.25 1.38 15.14
CA ASP A 38 6.56 0.13 14.78
C ASP A 38 6.79 -0.17 13.29
N ASP A 39 7.30 -1.36 12.99
CA ASP A 39 7.64 -1.82 11.64
C ASP A 39 6.62 -2.81 11.04
N LEU A 40 5.44 -2.99 11.68
CA LEU A 40 4.43 -3.96 11.26
C LEU A 40 4.04 -3.81 9.79
N ARG A 41 3.90 -2.57 9.30
CA ARG A 41 3.56 -2.29 7.90
C ARG A 41 4.67 -2.71 6.92
N ILE A 42 5.92 -2.58 7.33
CA ILE A 42 7.06 -3.04 6.52
C ILE A 42 7.04 -4.57 6.49
N ARG A 43 6.86 -5.23 7.64
CA ARG A 43 6.76 -6.68 7.72
C ARG A 43 5.61 -7.26 6.91
N ALA A 44 4.47 -6.56 6.86
CA ALA A 44 3.30 -6.98 6.10
C ALA A 44 3.55 -7.08 4.58
N SER A 45 4.50 -6.34 4.04
CA SER A 45 4.87 -6.40 2.62
C SER A 45 5.86 -7.52 2.27
N LEU A 46 6.52 -8.13 3.28
CA LEU A 46 7.59 -9.10 3.05
C LEU A 46 7.16 -10.33 2.23
N PRO A 47 5.96 -10.91 2.40
CA PRO A 47 5.51 -12.04 1.57
C PRO A 47 5.54 -11.70 0.09
N THR A 48 4.92 -10.57 -0.31
CA THR A 48 4.91 -10.08 -1.69
C THR A 48 6.33 -9.87 -2.21
N LEU A 49 7.19 -9.20 -1.44
CA LEU A 49 8.56 -8.90 -1.87
C LEU A 49 9.40 -10.17 -2.02
N ARG A 50 9.29 -11.12 -1.10
CA ARG A 50 9.99 -12.41 -1.20
C ARG A 50 9.55 -13.23 -2.40
N TYR A 51 8.25 -13.24 -2.70
CA TYR A 51 7.75 -13.87 -3.92
C TYR A 51 8.34 -13.20 -5.16
N LEU A 52 8.30 -11.88 -5.28
CA LEU A 52 8.87 -11.16 -6.42
C LEU A 52 10.39 -11.39 -6.57
N LEU A 53 11.12 -11.44 -5.45
CA LEU A 53 12.55 -11.81 -5.47
C LEU A 53 12.77 -13.25 -5.97
N SER A 54 11.93 -14.20 -5.58
CA SER A 54 12.01 -15.58 -6.07
C SER A 54 11.73 -15.70 -7.58
N GLN A 55 11.01 -14.73 -8.15
CA GLN A 55 10.79 -14.59 -9.59
C GLN A 55 11.90 -13.81 -10.31
N HIS A 56 12.97 -13.45 -9.60
CA HIS A 56 14.08 -12.64 -10.12
C HIS A 56 13.64 -11.28 -10.66
N CYS A 57 12.58 -10.70 -10.09
CA CYS A 57 12.11 -9.38 -10.46
C CYS A 57 13.10 -8.29 -10.06
N LYS A 58 13.18 -7.24 -10.88
CA LYS A 58 13.67 -5.94 -10.42
C LYS A 58 12.52 -5.20 -9.76
N ILE A 59 12.68 -4.81 -8.49
CA ILE A 59 11.59 -4.27 -7.68
C ILE A 59 11.83 -2.78 -7.43
N VAL A 60 10.86 -1.95 -7.82
CA VAL A 60 10.82 -0.52 -7.51
C VAL A 60 9.65 -0.28 -6.56
N LEU A 61 9.94 0.19 -5.34
CA LEU A 61 8.94 0.44 -4.31
C LEU A 61 8.58 1.91 -4.27
N ILE A 62 7.29 2.18 -4.17
CA ILE A 62 6.72 3.51 -3.94
C ILE A 62 5.79 3.49 -2.73
N SER A 63 5.89 4.51 -1.91
CA SER A 63 5.05 4.67 -0.72
C SER A 63 4.87 6.12 -0.34
N HIS A 64 4.03 6.37 0.65
CA HIS A 64 3.91 7.65 1.34
C HIS A 64 4.24 7.49 2.82
N LEU A 65 4.62 8.59 3.46
CA LEU A 65 4.84 8.69 4.90
C LEU A 65 4.30 10.04 5.40
N GLY A 66 3.43 10.00 6.42
CA GLY A 66 2.85 11.20 7.01
C GLY A 66 1.96 12.02 6.07
N ARG A 67 1.88 13.32 6.36
CA ARG A 67 1.14 14.32 5.56
C ARG A 67 1.96 15.61 5.43
N PRO A 68 3.12 15.55 4.78
CA PRO A 68 3.95 16.73 4.58
C PRO A 68 3.26 17.75 3.65
N GLN A 69 3.60 19.01 3.81
CA GLN A 69 3.16 20.11 2.93
C GLN A 69 4.25 20.47 1.90
N GLY A 70 4.87 19.46 1.29
CA GLY A 70 6.03 19.54 0.44
C GLY A 70 7.18 18.69 0.99
N ARG A 71 8.40 18.94 0.50
CA ARG A 71 9.58 18.16 0.94
C ARG A 71 9.96 18.54 2.38
N ASP A 72 9.97 17.54 3.24
CA ASP A 72 10.37 17.62 4.64
C ASP A 72 11.11 16.34 5.04
N GLU A 73 12.39 16.46 5.38
CA GLU A 73 13.27 15.32 5.71
C GLU A 73 12.74 14.45 6.88
N LYS A 74 11.93 15.03 7.76
CA LYS A 74 11.22 14.28 8.81
C LYS A 74 10.35 13.17 8.25
N TYR A 75 9.85 13.32 7.04
CA TYR A 75 8.99 12.35 6.37
C TYR A 75 9.70 11.63 5.23
N SER A 76 11.04 11.61 5.21
CA SER A 76 11.81 10.84 4.25
C SER A 76 11.64 9.33 4.50
N LEU A 77 11.58 8.56 3.42
CA LEU A 77 11.55 7.10 3.47
C LEU A 77 12.94 6.46 3.62
N ALA A 78 14.01 7.25 3.77
CA ALA A 78 15.37 6.73 3.95
C ALA A 78 15.49 5.77 5.16
N PRO A 79 14.95 6.06 6.36
CA PRO A 79 14.98 5.11 7.49
C PRO A 79 14.23 3.80 7.19
N VAL A 80 13.15 3.88 6.41
CA VAL A 80 12.38 2.70 5.98
C VAL A 80 13.20 1.80 5.07
N ALA A 81 14.02 2.38 4.17
CA ALA A 81 14.91 1.59 3.30
C ALA A 81 15.92 0.78 4.11
N VAL A 82 16.51 1.37 5.15
CA VAL A 82 17.44 0.69 6.06
C VAL A 82 16.72 -0.46 6.76
N ARG A 83 15.56 -0.18 7.38
CA ARG A 83 14.80 -1.19 8.12
C ARG A 83 14.32 -2.33 7.23
N LEU A 84 13.85 -2.02 6.02
CA LEU A 84 13.45 -3.03 5.04
C LEU A 84 14.63 -3.93 4.63
N SER A 85 15.81 -3.36 4.42
CA SER A 85 17.02 -4.12 4.09
C SER A 85 17.39 -5.11 5.20
N GLU A 86 17.29 -4.69 6.47
CA GLU A 86 17.51 -5.56 7.62
C GLU A 86 16.52 -6.73 7.66
N LEU A 87 15.22 -6.46 7.48
CA LEU A 87 14.15 -7.45 7.56
C LEU A 87 14.19 -8.47 6.41
N LEU A 88 14.58 -8.03 5.23
CA LEU A 88 14.73 -8.90 4.06
C LEU A 88 16.06 -9.66 4.03
N GLN A 89 17.08 -9.19 4.77
CA GLN A 89 18.48 -9.61 4.59
C GLN A 89 18.92 -9.47 3.13
N TYR A 90 18.47 -8.38 2.49
CA TYR A 90 18.70 -8.13 1.06
C TYR A 90 18.90 -6.63 0.83
N PRO A 91 19.81 -6.22 -0.07
CA PRO A 91 20.10 -4.81 -0.30
C PRO A 91 18.87 -4.03 -0.80
N VAL A 92 18.56 -2.92 -0.13
CA VAL A 92 17.55 -1.96 -0.56
C VAL A 92 18.24 -0.64 -0.86
N LYS A 93 18.18 -0.20 -2.10
CA LYS A 93 18.75 1.07 -2.53
C LYS A 93 17.69 2.17 -2.41
N PHE A 94 17.97 3.17 -1.60
CA PHE A 94 17.14 4.36 -1.50
C PHE A 94 17.47 5.37 -2.62
N VAL A 95 16.43 6.01 -3.17
CA VAL A 95 16.56 7.12 -4.12
C VAL A 95 15.71 8.27 -3.62
N ASP A 96 16.34 9.39 -3.33
CA ASP A 96 15.75 10.60 -2.75
C ASP A 96 14.89 11.41 -3.74
N ASP A 97 14.20 10.71 -4.63
CA ASP A 97 13.24 11.25 -5.59
C ASP A 97 12.23 10.19 -6.02
N CYS A 98 11.09 10.61 -6.59
CA CYS A 98 10.04 9.72 -7.09
C CYS A 98 10.02 9.63 -8.63
N VAL A 99 10.58 10.61 -9.32
CA VAL A 99 10.50 10.80 -10.77
C VAL A 99 11.85 11.28 -11.33
N GLY A 100 11.90 11.46 -12.64
CA GLY A 100 13.03 12.10 -13.30
C GLY A 100 14.19 11.17 -13.67
N ASP A 101 15.25 11.77 -14.19
CA ASP A 101 16.39 11.04 -14.77
C ASP A 101 17.21 10.29 -13.73
N LYS A 102 17.33 10.83 -12.51
CA LYS A 102 18.04 10.18 -11.40
C LYS A 102 17.41 8.82 -11.07
N VAL A 103 16.08 8.79 -10.92
CA VAL A 103 15.34 7.55 -10.69
C VAL A 103 15.52 6.60 -11.85
N ARG A 104 15.25 7.08 -13.08
CA ARG A 104 15.37 6.29 -14.30
C ARG A 104 16.75 5.65 -14.49
N GLN A 105 17.82 6.42 -14.30
CA GLN A 105 19.19 5.90 -14.38
C GLN A 105 19.52 4.90 -13.29
N THR A 106 19.03 5.14 -12.06
CA THR A 106 19.22 4.21 -10.96
C THR A 106 18.53 2.89 -11.22
N VAL A 107 17.26 2.92 -11.66
CA VAL A 107 16.51 1.70 -12.04
C VAL A 107 17.21 0.95 -13.15
N ARG A 108 17.66 1.65 -14.19
CA ARG A 108 18.38 1.04 -15.33
C ARG A 108 19.67 0.34 -14.91
N ARG A 109 20.49 1.00 -14.08
CA ARG A 109 21.82 0.50 -13.68
C ARG A 109 21.79 -0.54 -12.57
N SER A 110 20.72 -0.62 -11.79
CA SER A 110 20.62 -1.58 -10.71
C SER A 110 20.28 -2.97 -11.26
N SER A 111 21.16 -3.92 -11.03
CA SER A 111 20.93 -5.35 -11.30
C SER A 111 20.57 -6.03 -9.99
N GLY A 112 19.40 -6.66 -9.91
CA GLY A 112 19.02 -7.52 -8.78
C GLY A 112 18.77 -6.81 -7.44
N ALA A 113 18.63 -5.49 -7.39
CA ALA A 113 18.36 -4.74 -6.16
C ALA A 113 16.88 -4.35 -6.04
N ILE A 114 16.42 -4.26 -4.81
CA ILE A 114 15.19 -3.53 -4.48
C ILE A 114 15.55 -2.04 -4.42
N ILE A 115 14.72 -1.22 -5.05
CA ILE A 115 14.87 0.23 -5.06
C ILE A 115 13.66 0.82 -4.35
N LEU A 116 13.87 1.59 -3.28
CA LEU A 116 12.81 2.37 -2.64
C LEU A 116 12.96 3.83 -3.06
N LEU A 117 11.90 4.37 -3.63
CA LEU A 117 11.81 5.78 -3.99
C LEU A 117 11.39 6.62 -2.78
N GLU A 118 11.60 7.93 -2.88
CA GLU A 118 11.24 8.89 -1.83
C GLU A 118 9.71 8.99 -1.64
N ASN A 119 9.30 9.69 -0.60
CA ASN A 119 7.91 9.89 -0.22
C ASN A 119 7.10 10.56 -1.33
N LEU A 120 6.13 9.85 -1.86
CA LEU A 120 5.24 10.35 -2.92
C LEU A 120 4.52 11.64 -2.53
N ARG A 121 4.25 11.83 -1.23
CA ARG A 121 3.55 13.03 -0.73
C ARG A 121 4.40 14.28 -0.64
N PHE A 122 5.67 14.22 -1.02
CA PHE A 122 6.43 15.43 -1.31
C PHE A 122 5.95 16.14 -2.58
N TYR A 123 5.15 15.44 -3.38
CA TYR A 123 4.50 15.92 -4.58
C TYR A 123 2.99 16.07 -4.33
N PRO A 124 2.44 17.30 -4.36
CA PRO A 124 0.99 17.52 -4.21
C PRO A 124 0.18 16.83 -5.30
N GLU A 125 0.78 16.56 -6.44
CA GLU A 125 0.23 15.83 -7.58
C GLU A 125 -0.16 14.40 -7.23
N GLU A 126 0.45 13.80 -6.20
CA GLU A 126 0.08 12.45 -5.72
C GLU A 126 -1.38 12.42 -5.25
N GLU A 127 -1.76 13.32 -4.34
CA GLU A 127 -3.12 13.37 -3.79
C GLU A 127 -4.12 14.00 -4.76
N ALA A 128 -3.67 14.77 -5.75
CA ALA A 128 -4.47 15.35 -6.82
C ALA A 128 -4.83 14.33 -7.92
N ASP A 129 -4.34 13.09 -7.85
CA ASP A 129 -4.52 12.08 -8.90
C ASP A 129 -3.99 12.56 -10.27
N ASP A 130 -2.86 13.26 -10.27
CA ASP A 130 -2.34 13.91 -11.45
C ASP A 130 -1.81 12.92 -12.49
N THR A 131 -2.33 13.05 -13.71
CA THR A 131 -2.00 12.19 -14.85
C THR A 131 -0.53 12.28 -15.26
N GLN A 132 0.07 13.49 -15.21
CA GLN A 132 1.46 13.67 -15.65
C GLN A 132 2.44 13.13 -14.60
N PHE A 133 2.10 13.26 -13.32
CA PHE A 133 2.89 12.68 -12.25
C PHE A 133 2.89 11.14 -12.31
N ALA A 134 1.71 10.52 -12.46
CA ALA A 134 1.59 9.07 -12.65
C ALA A 134 2.40 8.59 -13.86
N ARG A 135 2.28 9.29 -15.00
CA ARG A 135 3.04 8.99 -16.20
C ARG A 135 4.57 9.11 -15.99
N SER A 136 4.98 10.11 -15.19
CA SER A 136 6.39 10.32 -14.86
C SER A 136 6.94 9.21 -13.97
N ILE A 137 6.17 8.74 -12.97
CA ILE A 137 6.51 7.55 -12.16
C ILE A 137 6.64 6.30 -13.06
N ALA A 138 5.67 6.06 -13.94
CA ALA A 138 5.68 4.93 -14.86
C ALA A 138 6.93 4.92 -15.74
N ARG A 139 7.27 6.08 -16.30
CA ARG A 139 8.47 6.23 -17.15
C ARG A 139 9.78 6.06 -16.37
N ALA A 140 9.84 6.60 -15.13
CA ALA A 140 11.04 6.52 -14.32
C ALA A 140 11.28 5.11 -13.79
N SER A 141 10.23 4.40 -13.40
CA SER A 141 10.30 3.02 -12.91
C SER A 141 10.62 1.99 -14.00
N GLN A 142 10.33 2.29 -15.27
CA GLN A 142 10.48 1.34 -16.39
C GLN A 142 9.79 -0.01 -16.11
N ALA A 143 8.69 0.01 -15.37
CA ALA A 143 8.04 -1.21 -14.90
C ALA A 143 7.18 -1.85 -15.99
N ASP A 144 7.27 -3.18 -16.08
CA ASP A 144 6.41 -4.02 -16.91
C ASP A 144 5.03 -4.25 -16.25
N TYR A 145 5.02 -4.30 -14.92
CA TYR A 145 3.83 -4.52 -14.10
C TYR A 145 3.78 -3.59 -12.90
N PHE A 146 2.56 -3.20 -12.53
CA PHE A 146 2.26 -2.52 -11.29
C PHE A 146 1.65 -3.50 -10.30
N VAL A 147 2.16 -3.56 -9.07
CA VAL A 147 1.62 -4.38 -7.99
C VAL A 147 1.03 -3.47 -6.92
N GLN A 148 -0.27 -3.54 -6.72
CA GLN A 148 -0.91 -2.88 -5.58
C GLN A 148 -0.83 -3.78 -4.36
N ASP A 149 -0.01 -3.40 -3.37
CA ASP A 149 0.15 -4.12 -2.10
C ASP A 149 -0.12 -3.23 -0.86
N GLY A 150 -0.51 -1.98 -1.08
CA GLY A 150 -0.89 -1.04 -0.04
C GLY A 150 -2.39 -1.04 0.24
N PHE A 151 -2.91 -2.02 1.00
CA PHE A 151 -4.36 -2.14 1.26
C PHE A 151 -4.96 -0.88 1.89
N ALA A 152 -4.28 -0.23 2.84
CA ALA A 152 -4.79 0.96 3.51
C ALA A 152 -4.99 2.18 2.59
N VAL A 153 -4.45 2.16 1.38
CA VAL A 153 -4.59 3.23 0.37
C VAL A 153 -5.31 2.81 -0.90
N VAL A 154 -5.66 1.53 -1.05
CA VAL A 154 -6.29 0.99 -2.27
C VAL A 154 -7.61 1.69 -2.63
N HIS A 155 -8.31 2.24 -1.65
CA HIS A 155 -9.57 2.97 -1.81
C HIS A 155 -9.39 4.44 -2.21
N ARG A 156 -8.17 4.96 -2.21
CA ARG A 156 -7.87 6.36 -2.51
C ARG A 156 -7.67 6.56 -4.01
N LYS A 157 -8.24 7.63 -4.52
CA LYS A 157 -8.02 8.07 -5.90
C LYS A 157 -6.79 8.99 -5.91
N HIS A 158 -5.60 8.39 -6.02
CA HIS A 158 -4.31 9.08 -6.04
C HIS A 158 -3.50 8.64 -7.27
N ALA A 159 -2.54 9.45 -7.71
CA ALA A 159 -1.71 9.17 -8.88
C ALA A 159 -1.05 7.79 -8.83
N SER A 160 -0.53 7.38 -7.66
CA SER A 160 0.16 6.09 -7.46
C SER A 160 -0.77 4.90 -7.21
N THR A 161 -2.09 5.09 -7.12
CA THR A 161 -3.07 4.02 -6.87
C THR A 161 -4.10 3.89 -7.98
N HIS A 162 -4.49 5.00 -8.60
CA HIS A 162 -5.50 5.08 -9.65
C HIS A 162 -4.86 5.39 -11.02
N GLU A 163 -4.36 6.61 -11.25
CA GLU A 163 -3.83 7.02 -12.57
C GLU A 163 -2.68 6.14 -13.07
N ILE A 164 -1.85 5.61 -12.19
CA ILE A 164 -0.73 4.72 -12.56
C ILE A 164 -1.19 3.49 -13.36
N THR A 165 -2.40 2.99 -13.10
CA THR A 165 -2.98 1.82 -13.75
C THR A 165 -3.33 2.06 -15.24
N MET A 166 -3.37 3.32 -15.67
CA MET A 166 -3.56 3.68 -17.07
C MET A 166 -2.28 3.51 -17.91
N TYR A 167 -1.14 3.38 -17.25
CA TYR A 167 0.18 3.32 -17.89
C TYR A 167 0.87 1.96 -17.73
N ILE A 168 0.56 1.23 -16.66
CA ILE A 168 1.20 -0.05 -16.35
C ILE A 168 0.11 -1.05 -15.95
N PRO A 169 0.07 -2.26 -16.57
CA PRO A 169 -0.89 -3.28 -16.20
C PRO A 169 -0.75 -3.65 -14.71
N GLY A 170 -1.87 -3.62 -13.99
CA GLY A 170 -1.89 -3.75 -12.54
C GLY A 170 -2.39 -5.11 -12.05
N VAL A 171 -1.74 -5.63 -11.00
CA VAL A 171 -2.16 -6.84 -10.28
C VAL A 171 -2.11 -6.59 -8.77
N ALA A 172 -2.80 -7.44 -8.00
CA ALA A 172 -2.78 -7.35 -6.54
C ALA A 172 -1.60 -8.13 -5.96
N GLY A 173 -0.95 -7.56 -4.94
CA GLY A 173 0.00 -8.26 -4.09
C GLY A 173 -0.68 -9.15 -3.04
N ASP A 174 0.12 -9.92 -2.31
CA ASP A 174 -0.38 -10.88 -1.31
C ASP A 174 -1.09 -10.21 -0.14
N LEU A 175 -0.63 -9.03 0.28
CA LEU A 175 -1.28 -8.29 1.37
C LEU A 175 -2.69 -7.86 0.99
N VAL A 176 -2.86 -7.26 -0.19
CA VAL A 176 -4.19 -6.83 -0.67
C VAL A 176 -5.13 -8.03 -0.80
N ARG A 177 -4.64 -9.15 -1.30
CA ARG A 177 -5.41 -10.39 -1.39
C ARG A 177 -5.82 -10.92 -0.01
N ALA A 178 -4.87 -11.01 0.92
CA ALA A 178 -5.10 -11.52 2.27
C ALA A 178 -6.15 -10.68 3.02
N GLU A 179 -6.04 -9.35 2.95
CA GLU A 179 -6.99 -8.41 3.56
C GLU A 179 -8.40 -8.55 2.94
N TYR A 180 -8.46 -8.59 1.61
CA TYR A 180 -9.74 -8.80 0.91
C TYR A 180 -10.39 -10.13 1.32
N ASP A 181 -9.63 -11.21 1.35
CA ASP A 181 -10.13 -12.53 1.71
C ASP A 181 -10.59 -12.59 3.18
N ALA A 182 -9.87 -11.91 4.08
CA ALA A 182 -10.23 -11.82 5.49
C ALA A 182 -11.56 -11.06 5.68
N ILE A 183 -11.69 -9.89 5.08
CA ILE A 183 -12.92 -9.08 5.14
C ILE A 183 -14.08 -9.82 4.49
N THR A 184 -13.86 -10.40 3.30
CA THR A 184 -14.90 -11.13 2.58
C THR A 184 -15.41 -12.32 3.38
N ARG A 185 -14.52 -13.09 4.01
CA ARG A 185 -14.92 -14.21 4.89
C ARG A 185 -15.73 -13.73 6.09
N ALA A 186 -15.26 -12.66 6.76
CA ALA A 186 -15.98 -12.09 7.90
C ALA A 186 -17.39 -11.60 7.53
N MET A 187 -17.56 -11.06 6.31
CA MET A 187 -18.84 -10.51 5.85
C MET A 187 -19.80 -11.52 5.21
N LEU A 188 -19.29 -12.56 4.54
CA LEU A 188 -20.13 -13.50 3.79
C LEU A 188 -20.31 -14.85 4.49
N SER A 189 -19.37 -15.28 5.31
CA SER A 189 -19.38 -16.58 5.99
C SER A 189 -18.70 -16.48 7.36
N PRO A 190 -19.22 -15.60 8.25
CA PRO A 190 -18.60 -15.39 9.56
C PRO A 190 -18.66 -16.63 10.43
N LYS A 191 -17.64 -16.82 11.24
CA LYS A 191 -17.78 -17.71 12.43
C LYS A 191 -18.71 -17.01 13.42
N ARG A 192 -19.67 -17.77 13.97
CA ARG A 192 -20.64 -17.25 14.95
C ARG A 192 -20.15 -17.45 16.39
N PRO A 193 -20.45 -16.51 17.32
CA PRO A 193 -21.12 -15.23 17.07
C PRO A 193 -20.22 -14.21 16.36
N LEU A 194 -20.78 -13.45 15.39
CA LEU A 194 -20.13 -12.29 14.79
C LEU A 194 -20.48 -11.05 15.62
N VAL A 195 -19.49 -10.47 16.28
CA VAL A 195 -19.63 -9.22 17.02
C VAL A 195 -18.94 -8.10 16.27
N ALA A 196 -19.69 -7.08 15.87
CA ALA A 196 -19.15 -5.90 15.22
C ALA A 196 -18.94 -4.79 16.28
N ILE A 197 -17.70 -4.29 16.39
CA ILE A 197 -17.38 -3.16 17.27
C ILE A 197 -17.15 -1.94 16.38
N VAL A 198 -17.98 -0.92 16.54
CA VAL A 198 -17.95 0.30 15.72
C VAL A 198 -17.73 1.51 16.61
N GLY A 199 -16.74 2.33 16.26
CA GLY A 199 -16.45 3.57 16.97
C GLY A 199 -15.94 4.66 16.03
N GLY A 200 -15.98 5.90 16.48
CA GLY A 200 -15.48 7.06 15.73
C GLY A 200 -16.17 8.36 16.15
N ALA A 201 -15.76 9.46 15.53
CA ALA A 201 -16.30 10.78 15.84
C ALA A 201 -17.59 11.11 15.06
N LYS A 202 -17.72 10.61 13.81
CA LYS A 202 -18.86 10.93 12.94
C LYS A 202 -19.65 9.67 12.57
N VAL A 203 -20.93 9.65 12.85
CA VAL A 203 -21.85 8.56 12.50
C VAL A 203 -22.09 8.52 10.99
N SER A 204 -22.23 9.70 10.34
CA SER A 204 -22.49 9.81 8.90
C SER A 204 -21.53 8.99 8.03
N ASP A 205 -20.27 8.98 8.41
CA ASP A 205 -19.22 8.29 7.63
C ASP A 205 -19.30 6.74 7.74
N LYS A 206 -20.08 6.23 8.70
CA LYS A 206 -20.15 4.81 9.03
C LYS A 206 -21.55 4.21 8.96
N ILE A 207 -22.56 5.03 8.67
CA ILE A 207 -23.96 4.58 8.67
C ILE A 207 -24.22 3.45 7.68
N GLY A 208 -23.61 3.52 6.49
CA GLY A 208 -23.71 2.45 5.49
C GLY A 208 -23.12 1.13 5.97
N MET A 209 -21.97 1.19 6.69
CA MET A 209 -21.34 0.02 7.27
C MET A 209 -22.20 -0.56 8.42
N ILE A 210 -22.80 0.29 9.26
CA ILE A 210 -23.70 -0.14 10.35
C ILE A 210 -24.91 -0.86 9.75
N HIS A 211 -25.52 -0.32 8.70
CA HIS A 211 -26.64 -0.97 8.01
C HIS A 211 -26.28 -2.36 7.47
N GLU A 212 -25.07 -2.51 6.92
CA GLU A 212 -24.59 -3.83 6.48
C GLU A 212 -24.45 -4.82 7.65
N PHE A 213 -24.00 -4.35 8.82
CA PHE A 213 -23.84 -5.20 10.01
C PHE A 213 -25.17 -5.56 10.68
N ILE A 214 -26.20 -4.70 10.62
CA ILE A 214 -27.54 -5.01 11.20
C ILE A 214 -28.07 -6.36 10.69
N ASN A 215 -27.82 -6.67 9.43
CA ASN A 215 -28.31 -7.91 8.80
C ASN A 215 -27.32 -9.08 8.88
N LYS A 216 -26.12 -8.87 9.40
CA LYS A 216 -25.04 -9.88 9.35
C LYS A 216 -24.45 -10.23 10.72
N ALA A 217 -24.36 -9.26 11.63
CA ALA A 217 -23.78 -9.45 12.95
C ALA A 217 -24.81 -9.98 13.95
N ASP A 218 -24.35 -10.79 14.89
CA ASP A 218 -25.17 -11.24 16.01
C ASP A 218 -25.28 -10.14 17.09
N GLN A 219 -24.25 -9.29 17.17
CA GLN A 219 -24.23 -8.13 18.09
C GLN A 219 -23.44 -6.98 17.43
N ILE A 220 -23.90 -5.75 17.70
CA ILE A 220 -23.17 -4.52 17.32
C ILE A 220 -22.90 -3.72 18.59
N LEU A 221 -21.64 -3.47 18.88
CA LEU A 221 -21.20 -2.63 19.98
C LEU A 221 -20.76 -1.28 19.43
N ILE A 222 -21.40 -0.21 19.89
CA ILE A 222 -21.07 1.15 19.45
C ILE A 222 -20.39 1.88 20.60
N GLY A 223 -19.18 2.41 20.34
CA GLY A 223 -18.35 3.08 21.32
C GLY A 223 -17.92 4.49 20.93
N GLY A 224 -17.29 5.19 21.89
CA GLY A 224 -16.80 6.55 21.70
C GLY A 224 -17.91 7.58 21.52
N ALA A 225 -17.58 8.76 20.97
CA ALA A 225 -18.54 9.85 20.77
C ALA A 225 -19.72 9.46 19.86
N MET A 226 -19.54 8.45 19.02
CA MET A 226 -20.60 7.91 18.15
C MET A 226 -21.77 7.33 18.95
N ALA A 227 -21.51 6.73 20.11
CA ALA A 227 -22.56 6.14 20.95
C ALA A 227 -23.62 7.18 21.37
N ASN A 228 -23.23 8.43 21.63
CA ASN A 228 -24.11 9.51 22.02
C ASN A 228 -25.22 9.83 20.98
N THR A 229 -25.02 9.42 19.72
CA THR A 229 -26.02 9.62 18.67
C THR A 229 -27.13 8.56 18.71
N PHE A 230 -26.88 7.44 19.37
CA PHE A 230 -27.81 6.31 19.49
C PHE A 230 -28.53 6.25 20.87
N LEU A 231 -28.09 7.10 21.82
CA LEU A 231 -28.70 7.27 23.14
C LEU A 231 -29.67 8.44 23.14
#